data_e2587aec48ef652597433cbd64f466f8
#
_entry.id   e2587aec48ef652597433cbd64f466f8
#
_cell.length_a   1.000
_cell.length_b   1.000
_cell.length_c   1.000
_cell.angle_alpha   90.00
_cell.angle_beta   90.00
_cell.angle_gamma   90.00
#
_symmetry.space_group_name_H-M   'P 1'
#
loop_
_entity.id
_entity.type
_entity.pdbx_description
1 polymer ?
#
loop_
_entity_poly.entity_id
_entity_poly.type
_entity_poly.pdbx_seq_one_letter_code
_entity_poly.pdbx_strand_id
1 'polypeptide(L)'
;MDKKNLKIETKCVQGGYTPANGEPRQIPIIQSTTFKYSTSEDMGKLFDLEASGYFYSRLQNPTCDTVAARICELEGGTAAMLTSSGQAANFFAVFNIAAAGDHIVSSTSIYGGTYNLFAVTMKRMGIEFTFISPDCTEDELRAAIRPNTKALFGETIANPALTVLDIEKFAKVAHEAGVPLIVDNTFATPINCRPFEWGADIVTHSTTKYMDGHGSAVGGCIVDSGKFDWKKSGKFDCLCTPDESYHGVNYYERFGLAGAYITKATAQLMRDFGCTQSPQSAFILGLGLESLHLRMKRHCENALAIATFLKSHKNVSWVSYPDLEGDKYYDLAKKYLPCGSCGVVSFGVKGGRRAAEKFMKNLKLGAIETHVADARTCCLHPASATHRQMNDEELIACGVSPDLVRYSCGIENKDDLIADLNEALNSID
;
A
#
# COMPACT_ATOMS: atom_id res chain seq x y z
N MET A 1 -8.48 -20.77 -21.68
CA MET A 1 -7.23 -20.02 -21.41
C MET A 1 -7.04 -19.99 -19.90
N ASP A 2 -5.89 -20.41 -19.40
CA ASP A 2 -5.61 -20.37 -17.96
C ASP A 2 -5.47 -18.89 -17.52
N LYS A 3 -6.31 -18.47 -16.57
CA LYS A 3 -6.34 -17.08 -16.08
C LYS A 3 -5.02 -16.65 -15.44
N LYS A 4 -4.24 -17.59 -14.89
CA LYS A 4 -2.93 -17.31 -14.32
C LYS A 4 -1.95 -16.70 -15.32
N ASN A 5 -2.09 -17.06 -16.60
CA ASN A 5 -1.19 -16.64 -17.69
C ASN A 5 -1.65 -15.37 -18.42
N LEU A 6 -2.74 -14.73 -17.97
CA LEU A 6 -3.20 -13.47 -18.56
C LEU A 6 -2.24 -12.33 -18.27
N LYS A 7 -2.13 -11.39 -19.22
CA LYS A 7 -1.39 -10.14 -19.02
C LYS A 7 -2.10 -9.25 -18.02
N ILE A 8 -1.35 -8.36 -17.38
CA ILE A 8 -1.84 -7.56 -16.26
C ILE A 8 -3.04 -6.66 -16.65
N GLU A 9 -3.01 -6.12 -17.86
CA GLU A 9 -4.11 -5.30 -18.41
C GLU A 9 -5.42 -6.10 -18.49
N THR A 10 -5.34 -7.37 -18.91
CA THR A 10 -6.49 -8.26 -18.95
C THR A 10 -6.96 -8.63 -17.54
N LYS A 11 -6.03 -8.83 -16.59
CA LYS A 11 -6.37 -9.08 -15.19
C LYS A 11 -7.08 -7.89 -14.55
N CYS A 12 -6.70 -6.64 -14.87
CA CYS A 12 -7.42 -5.44 -14.41
C CYS A 12 -8.92 -5.53 -14.74
N VAL A 13 -9.28 -6.00 -15.91
CA VAL A 13 -10.66 -6.01 -16.41
C VAL A 13 -11.39 -7.33 -16.12
N GLN A 14 -10.70 -8.47 -16.15
CA GLN A 14 -11.31 -9.82 -16.09
C GLN A 14 -10.97 -10.60 -14.83
N GLY A 15 -10.06 -10.10 -13.97
CA GLY A 15 -9.63 -10.79 -12.76
C GLY A 15 -10.71 -10.82 -11.67
N GLY A 16 -10.63 -11.81 -10.79
CA GLY A 16 -11.45 -11.94 -9.59
C GLY A 16 -12.90 -12.35 -9.80
N TYR A 17 -13.50 -12.10 -10.97
CA TYR A 17 -14.91 -12.41 -11.24
C TYR A 17 -15.11 -13.19 -12.54
N THR A 18 -15.91 -14.24 -12.47
CA THR A 18 -16.32 -15.02 -13.66
C THR A 18 -17.80 -15.31 -13.53
N PRO A 19 -18.67 -14.55 -14.22
CA PRO A 19 -20.10 -14.81 -14.20
C PRO A 19 -20.43 -16.13 -14.90
N ALA A 20 -21.35 -16.89 -14.35
CA ALA A 20 -21.94 -18.05 -14.97
C ALA A 20 -22.98 -17.63 -16.00
N ASN A 21 -23.57 -18.63 -16.69
CA ASN A 21 -24.60 -18.37 -17.70
C ASN A 21 -25.83 -17.69 -17.08
N GLY A 22 -26.19 -16.50 -17.57
CA GLY A 22 -27.31 -15.70 -17.07
C GLY A 22 -27.00 -14.85 -15.83
N GLU A 23 -25.79 -14.90 -15.29
CA GLU A 23 -25.39 -14.02 -14.19
C GLU A 23 -24.98 -12.61 -14.70
N PRO A 24 -25.06 -11.60 -13.82
CA PRO A 24 -24.63 -10.24 -14.16
C PRO A 24 -23.18 -10.21 -14.63
N ARG A 25 -22.92 -9.48 -15.70
CA ARG A 25 -21.54 -9.25 -16.17
C ARG A 25 -20.70 -8.46 -15.16
N GLN A 26 -21.30 -7.45 -14.53
CA GLN A 26 -20.65 -6.66 -13.47
C GLN A 26 -20.90 -7.34 -12.13
N ILE A 27 -19.95 -7.24 -11.21
CA ILE A 27 -20.07 -7.80 -9.87
C ILE A 27 -21.32 -7.23 -9.17
N PRO A 28 -22.19 -8.05 -8.59
CA PRO A 28 -23.33 -7.57 -7.81
C PRO A 28 -22.88 -6.89 -6.51
N ILE A 29 -23.58 -5.83 -6.10
CA ILE A 29 -23.42 -5.24 -4.77
C ILE A 29 -24.32 -6.01 -3.79
N ILE A 30 -23.71 -6.87 -2.98
CA ILE A 30 -24.45 -7.66 -1.97
C ILE A 30 -24.49 -6.88 -0.66
N GLN A 31 -25.53 -6.06 -0.53
CA GLN A 31 -25.78 -5.22 0.63
C GLN A 31 -26.59 -5.98 1.68
N SER A 32 -25.97 -6.98 2.30
CA SER A 32 -26.57 -7.79 3.37
C SER A 32 -25.63 -7.92 4.55
N THR A 33 -26.15 -7.85 5.77
CA THR A 33 -25.37 -8.11 6.99
C THR A 33 -25.18 -9.59 7.25
N THR A 34 -26.20 -10.40 6.92
CA THR A 34 -26.28 -11.84 7.23
C THR A 34 -26.79 -12.63 6.03
N PHE A 35 -26.57 -13.94 6.07
CA PHE A 35 -26.93 -14.88 5.02
C PHE A 35 -27.75 -16.03 5.62
N LYS A 36 -28.74 -16.55 4.88
CA LYS A 36 -29.64 -17.60 5.32
C LYS A 36 -29.10 -18.99 5.02
N TYR A 37 -29.18 -19.87 5.98
CA TYR A 37 -28.89 -21.31 5.84
C TYR A 37 -30.14 -22.15 6.12
N SER A 38 -30.19 -23.37 5.58
CA SER A 38 -31.32 -24.28 5.76
C SER A 38 -31.28 -24.99 7.10
N THR A 39 -30.09 -25.25 7.65
CA THR A 39 -29.89 -25.92 8.92
C THR A 39 -28.85 -25.20 9.79
N SER A 40 -28.94 -25.39 11.12
CA SER A 40 -27.91 -24.90 12.06
C SER A 40 -26.59 -25.63 11.86
N GLU A 41 -26.61 -26.88 11.40
CA GLU A 41 -25.42 -27.68 11.13
C GLU A 41 -24.62 -27.09 9.95
N ASP A 42 -25.30 -26.72 8.85
CA ASP A 42 -24.61 -26.07 7.70
C ASP A 42 -23.97 -24.75 8.09
N MET A 43 -24.62 -23.97 8.95
CA MET A 43 -24.06 -22.73 9.46
C MET A 43 -22.90 -23.01 10.44
N GLY A 44 -23.01 -24.03 11.30
CA GLY A 44 -21.96 -24.45 12.25
C GLY A 44 -20.65 -24.76 11.54
N LYS A 45 -20.68 -25.48 10.42
CA LYS A 45 -19.48 -25.80 9.62
C LYS A 45 -18.71 -24.58 9.14
N LEU A 46 -19.39 -23.44 8.94
CA LEU A 46 -18.71 -22.17 8.60
C LEU A 46 -17.96 -21.59 9.81
N PHE A 47 -18.58 -21.64 10.99
CA PHE A 47 -17.93 -21.21 12.23
C PHE A 47 -16.74 -22.10 12.59
N ASP A 48 -16.82 -23.38 12.27
CA ASP A 48 -15.72 -24.35 12.49
C ASP A 48 -14.68 -24.29 11.36
N LEU A 49 -14.84 -23.38 10.39
CA LEU A 49 -14.03 -23.27 9.17
C LEU A 49 -13.98 -24.56 8.34
N GLU A 50 -14.99 -25.44 8.46
CA GLU A 50 -15.10 -26.72 7.74
C GLU A 50 -15.74 -26.56 6.35
N ALA A 51 -16.47 -25.49 6.13
CA ALA A 51 -17.07 -25.15 4.86
C ALA A 51 -16.71 -23.72 4.45
N SER A 52 -16.75 -23.46 3.15
CA SER A 52 -16.64 -22.11 2.59
C SER A 52 -18.03 -21.50 2.43
N GLY A 53 -18.18 -20.21 2.73
CA GLY A 53 -19.45 -19.51 2.59
C GLY A 53 -19.48 -18.21 3.37
N TYR A 54 -20.61 -17.53 3.29
CA TYR A 54 -20.82 -16.23 3.92
C TYR A 54 -21.89 -16.35 5.00
N PHE A 55 -21.64 -15.85 6.19
CA PHE A 55 -22.65 -15.81 7.27
C PHE A 55 -22.83 -14.41 7.86
N TYR A 56 -21.79 -13.58 7.82
CA TYR A 56 -21.85 -12.22 8.33
C TYR A 56 -20.85 -11.30 7.61
N SER A 57 -21.33 -10.19 7.05
CA SER A 57 -20.54 -9.30 6.17
C SER A 57 -19.40 -8.57 6.88
N ARG A 58 -19.33 -8.52 8.21
CA ARG A 58 -18.17 -8.02 8.94
C ARG A 58 -16.93 -8.87 8.68
N LEU A 59 -17.08 -10.18 8.56
CA LEU A 59 -15.97 -11.07 8.28
C LEU A 59 -15.69 -11.15 6.78
N GLN A 60 -16.72 -11.49 6.00
CA GLN A 60 -16.60 -11.69 4.55
C GLN A 60 -17.89 -11.29 3.84
N ASN A 61 -17.74 -10.74 2.63
CA ASN A 61 -18.85 -10.37 1.77
C ASN A 61 -18.51 -10.71 0.31
N PRO A 62 -19.42 -11.31 -0.47
CA PRO A 62 -19.13 -11.74 -1.84
C PRO A 62 -18.58 -10.64 -2.75
N THR A 63 -19.08 -9.40 -2.63
CA THR A 63 -18.59 -8.25 -3.40
C THR A 63 -17.15 -7.90 -3.01
N CYS A 64 -16.87 -7.82 -1.70
CA CYS A 64 -15.53 -7.51 -1.19
C CYS A 64 -14.52 -8.59 -1.58
N ASP A 65 -14.88 -9.85 -1.44
CA ASP A 65 -13.98 -10.97 -1.75
C ASP A 65 -13.67 -11.07 -3.25
N THR A 66 -14.63 -10.74 -4.10
CA THR A 66 -14.42 -10.67 -5.55
C THR A 66 -13.38 -9.60 -5.91
N VAL A 67 -13.44 -8.43 -5.27
CA VAL A 67 -12.48 -7.34 -5.50
C VAL A 67 -11.12 -7.67 -4.88
N ALA A 68 -11.11 -8.28 -3.69
CA ALA A 68 -9.87 -8.79 -3.08
C ALA A 68 -9.16 -9.82 -3.99
N ALA A 69 -9.93 -10.76 -4.57
CA ALA A 69 -9.41 -11.75 -5.51
C ALA A 69 -8.80 -11.09 -6.76
N ARG A 70 -9.41 -10.01 -7.29
CA ARG A 70 -8.83 -9.26 -8.42
C ARG A 70 -7.49 -8.63 -8.04
N ILE A 71 -7.37 -7.99 -6.88
CA ILE A 71 -6.11 -7.42 -6.40
C ILE A 71 -5.07 -8.53 -6.18
N CYS A 72 -5.49 -9.66 -5.63
CA CYS A 72 -4.64 -10.84 -5.46
C CYS A 72 -4.05 -11.33 -6.80
N GLU A 73 -4.88 -11.44 -7.84
CA GLU A 73 -4.43 -11.82 -9.19
C GLU A 73 -3.47 -10.79 -9.80
N LEU A 74 -3.69 -9.49 -9.54
CA LEU A 74 -2.82 -8.42 -10.03
C LEU A 74 -1.43 -8.48 -9.38
N GLU A 75 -1.37 -8.66 -8.06
CA GLU A 75 -0.11 -8.81 -7.33
C GLU A 75 0.58 -10.17 -7.58
N GLY A 76 -0.17 -11.17 -8.02
CA GLY A 76 0.34 -12.54 -8.17
C GLY A 76 0.42 -13.30 -6.86
N GLY A 77 -0.43 -12.96 -5.89
CA GLY A 77 -0.59 -13.63 -4.60
C GLY A 77 -1.46 -14.88 -4.66
N THR A 78 -1.67 -15.51 -3.51
CA THR A 78 -2.53 -16.71 -3.33
C THR A 78 -3.82 -16.40 -2.57
N ALA A 79 -3.80 -15.43 -1.68
CA ALA A 79 -4.94 -15.01 -0.89
C ALA A 79 -4.88 -13.50 -0.62
N ALA A 80 -6.05 -12.87 -0.48
CA ALA A 80 -6.16 -11.45 -0.15
C ALA A 80 -7.42 -11.15 0.66
N MET A 81 -7.40 -10.02 1.36
CA MET A 81 -8.58 -9.48 2.05
C MET A 81 -8.63 -7.96 1.92
N LEU A 82 -9.83 -7.39 1.80
CA LEU A 82 -10.03 -5.95 1.90
C LEU A 82 -10.13 -5.51 3.36
N THR A 83 -9.72 -4.28 3.62
CA THR A 83 -9.86 -3.60 4.92
C THR A 83 -10.45 -2.21 4.73
N SER A 84 -10.94 -1.61 5.83
CA SER A 84 -11.57 -0.28 5.80
C SER A 84 -10.62 0.87 5.42
N SER A 85 -9.31 0.65 5.47
CA SER A 85 -8.28 1.64 5.11
C SER A 85 -6.92 0.99 4.94
N GLY A 86 -5.97 1.69 4.29
CA GLY A 86 -4.57 1.26 4.25
C GLY A 86 -3.93 1.15 5.64
N GLN A 87 -4.32 2.01 6.58
CA GLN A 87 -3.84 1.92 7.96
C GLN A 87 -4.33 0.64 8.65
N ALA A 88 -5.57 0.22 8.41
CA ALA A 88 -6.07 -1.06 8.90
C ALA A 88 -5.33 -2.25 8.24
N ALA A 89 -4.97 -2.13 6.95
CA ALA A 89 -4.16 -3.13 6.27
C ALA A 89 -2.77 -3.25 6.90
N ASN A 90 -2.05 -2.16 7.11
CA ASN A 90 -0.73 -2.17 7.73
C ASN A 90 -0.78 -2.64 9.20
N PHE A 91 -1.82 -2.24 9.95
CA PHE A 91 -2.04 -2.71 11.32
C PHE A 91 -2.25 -4.23 11.33
N PHE A 92 -3.18 -4.74 10.53
CA PHE A 92 -3.48 -6.17 10.48
C PHE A 92 -2.29 -6.99 9.97
N ALA A 93 -1.56 -6.48 8.97
CA ALA A 93 -0.41 -7.21 8.43
C ALA A 93 0.65 -7.49 9.50
N VAL A 94 0.90 -6.54 10.39
CA VAL A 94 1.84 -6.72 11.49
C VAL A 94 1.20 -7.46 12.66
N PHE A 95 0.01 -7.04 13.11
CA PHE A 95 -0.63 -7.57 14.32
C PHE A 95 -1.08 -9.03 14.17
N ASN A 96 -1.24 -9.50 12.94
CA ASN A 96 -1.57 -10.90 12.65
C ASN A 96 -0.47 -11.89 13.09
N ILE A 97 0.78 -11.43 13.15
CA ILE A 97 1.96 -12.25 13.41
C ILE A 97 2.85 -11.76 14.56
N ALA A 98 2.52 -10.61 15.14
CA ALA A 98 3.25 -10.02 16.25
C ALA A 98 2.32 -9.69 17.42
N ALA A 99 2.79 -9.90 18.63
CA ALA A 99 2.08 -9.64 19.89
C ALA A 99 2.95 -8.81 20.84
N ALA A 100 2.45 -8.53 22.05
CA ALA A 100 3.24 -7.87 23.09
C ALA A 100 4.53 -8.65 23.39
N GLY A 101 5.64 -7.94 23.40
CA GLY A 101 7.00 -8.49 23.54
C GLY A 101 7.71 -8.81 22.23
N ASP A 102 7.02 -8.72 21.09
CA ASP A 102 7.62 -8.93 19.76
C ASP A 102 8.22 -7.63 19.20
N HIS A 103 9.05 -7.80 18.17
CA HIS A 103 9.81 -6.74 17.54
C HIS A 103 9.65 -6.74 16.02
N ILE A 104 9.63 -5.55 15.42
CA ILE A 104 9.58 -5.32 13.97
C ILE A 104 10.71 -4.38 13.57
N VAL A 105 11.39 -4.66 12.45
CA VAL A 105 12.30 -3.71 11.81
C VAL A 105 11.58 -3.03 10.66
N SER A 106 11.50 -1.70 10.70
CA SER A 106 10.81 -0.92 9.66
C SER A 106 11.78 0.06 9.00
N SER A 107 11.60 0.29 7.70
CA SER A 107 12.23 1.45 7.05
C SER A 107 11.80 2.74 7.73
N THR A 108 12.72 3.72 7.84
CA THR A 108 12.38 5.10 8.25
C THR A 108 11.57 5.83 7.19
N SER A 109 11.78 5.47 5.91
CA SER A 109 11.08 6.08 4.78
C SER A 109 9.78 5.32 4.52
N ILE A 110 8.75 5.68 5.26
CA ILE A 110 7.37 5.18 5.14
C ILE A 110 6.38 6.32 5.35
N TYR A 111 5.14 6.11 4.98
CA TYR A 111 4.07 7.09 5.20
C TYR A 111 3.99 7.51 6.68
N GLY A 112 3.91 8.82 6.92
CA GLY A 112 3.94 9.38 8.29
C GLY A 112 2.86 8.83 9.23
N GLY A 113 1.68 8.47 8.68
CA GLY A 113 0.63 7.80 9.45
C GLY A 113 1.04 6.40 9.89
N THR A 114 1.72 5.64 9.03
CA THR A 114 2.25 4.30 9.34
C THR A 114 3.40 4.40 10.34
N TYR A 115 4.29 5.38 10.18
CA TYR A 115 5.33 5.65 11.17
C TYR A 115 4.74 5.90 12.56
N ASN A 116 3.72 6.76 12.67
CA ASN A 116 3.06 7.03 13.95
C ASN A 116 2.31 5.80 14.51
N LEU A 117 1.66 5.01 13.62
CA LEU A 117 1.03 3.75 14.01
C LEU A 117 2.05 2.84 14.71
N PHE A 118 3.23 2.67 14.14
CA PHE A 118 4.28 1.79 14.63
C PHE A 118 4.99 2.38 15.86
N ALA A 119 5.49 3.61 15.75
CA ALA A 119 6.31 4.23 16.78
C ALA A 119 5.53 4.57 18.08
N VAL A 120 4.23 4.78 17.98
CA VAL A 120 3.41 5.25 19.12
C VAL A 120 2.30 4.27 19.45
N THR A 121 1.41 3.97 18.50
CA THR A 121 0.18 3.22 18.78
C THR A 121 0.47 1.76 19.08
N MET A 122 1.19 1.06 18.23
CA MET A 122 1.51 -0.36 18.44
C MET A 122 2.54 -0.57 19.53
N LYS A 123 3.40 0.42 19.79
CA LYS A 123 4.27 0.41 20.98
C LYS A 123 3.47 0.35 22.29
N ARG A 124 2.31 1.03 22.35
CA ARG A 124 1.39 0.93 23.52
C ARG A 124 0.76 -0.46 23.65
N MET A 125 0.71 -1.23 22.57
CA MET A 125 0.26 -2.62 22.55
C MET A 125 1.41 -3.59 22.89
N GLY A 126 2.60 -3.08 23.22
CA GLY A 126 3.76 -3.87 23.62
C GLY A 126 4.61 -4.38 22.45
N ILE A 127 4.36 -3.96 21.21
CA ILE A 127 5.18 -4.33 20.05
C ILE A 127 6.27 -3.26 19.87
N GLU A 128 7.52 -3.71 19.83
CA GLU A 128 8.67 -2.82 19.64
C GLU A 128 9.03 -2.65 18.16
N PHE A 129 9.54 -1.46 17.81
CA PHE A 129 9.97 -1.14 16.45
C PHE A 129 11.39 -0.57 16.45
N THR A 130 12.23 -1.07 15.55
CA THR A 130 13.49 -0.42 15.16
C THR A 130 13.34 0.16 13.76
N PHE A 131 13.59 1.45 13.62
CA PHE A 131 13.54 2.15 12.34
C PHE A 131 14.97 2.26 11.78
N ILE A 132 15.14 1.86 10.52
CA ILE A 132 16.43 1.87 9.83
C ILE A 132 16.31 2.58 8.48
N SER A 133 17.38 3.26 8.07
CA SER A 133 17.42 3.88 6.74
C SER A 133 17.24 2.82 5.63
N PRO A 134 16.43 3.08 4.59
CA PRO A 134 16.34 2.17 3.43
C PRO A 134 17.67 2.07 2.67
N ASP A 135 18.55 3.05 2.85
CA ASP A 135 19.89 3.08 2.26
C ASP A 135 20.94 2.33 3.10
N CYS A 136 20.55 1.71 4.22
CA CYS A 136 21.45 0.93 5.07
C CYS A 136 22.11 -0.22 4.30
N THR A 137 23.27 -0.62 4.74
CA THR A 137 23.94 -1.84 4.28
C THR A 137 23.21 -3.09 4.78
N GLU A 138 23.48 -4.25 4.17
CA GLU A 138 22.94 -5.52 4.67
C GLU A 138 23.36 -5.80 6.11
N ASP A 139 24.60 -5.46 6.49
CA ASP A 139 25.14 -5.70 7.85
C ASP A 139 24.46 -4.80 8.88
N GLU A 140 24.18 -3.54 8.56
CA GLU A 140 23.39 -2.66 9.42
C GLU A 140 21.96 -3.17 9.56
N LEU A 141 21.36 -3.67 8.47
CA LEU A 141 20.01 -4.26 8.51
C LEU A 141 19.98 -5.54 9.36
N ARG A 142 20.99 -6.42 9.25
CA ARG A 142 21.16 -7.60 10.10
C ARG A 142 21.33 -7.23 11.57
N ALA A 143 22.09 -6.19 11.86
CA ALA A 143 22.33 -5.72 13.24
C ALA A 143 21.06 -5.17 13.90
N ALA A 144 20.06 -4.72 13.14
CA ALA A 144 18.77 -4.26 13.64
C ALA A 144 17.84 -5.42 14.06
N ILE A 145 18.12 -6.67 13.63
CA ILE A 145 17.30 -7.83 13.92
C ILE A 145 17.59 -8.36 15.32
N ARG A 146 16.54 -8.70 16.06
CA ARG A 146 16.58 -9.27 17.40
C ARG A 146 16.00 -10.69 17.40
N PRO A 147 16.25 -11.50 18.44
CA PRO A 147 15.66 -12.85 18.52
C PRO A 147 14.12 -12.86 18.41
N ASN A 148 13.46 -11.84 18.96
CA ASN A 148 12.01 -11.65 18.94
C ASN A 148 11.50 -10.85 17.72
N THR A 149 12.32 -10.61 16.70
CA THR A 149 11.87 -9.98 15.46
C THR A 149 10.92 -10.91 14.71
N LYS A 150 9.78 -10.36 14.27
CA LYS A 150 8.70 -11.07 13.55
C LYS A 150 8.55 -10.68 12.08
N ALA A 151 8.97 -9.48 11.69
CA ALA A 151 8.92 -9.06 10.30
C ALA A 151 9.89 -7.91 10.02
N LEU A 152 10.21 -7.73 8.74
CA LEU A 152 10.70 -6.47 8.19
C LEU A 152 9.56 -5.78 7.45
N PHE A 153 9.53 -4.43 7.48
CA PHE A 153 8.51 -3.62 6.82
C PHE A 153 9.13 -2.47 6.02
N GLY A 154 8.59 -2.20 4.82
CA GLY A 154 8.97 -1.04 4.00
C GLY A 154 7.89 -0.65 3.01
N GLU A 155 8.08 0.47 2.31
CA GLU A 155 7.25 0.90 1.19
C GLU A 155 8.04 0.80 -0.11
N THR A 156 7.42 0.31 -1.18
CA THR A 156 8.06 0.23 -2.51
C THR A 156 8.58 1.61 -2.94
N ILE A 157 7.75 2.64 -2.79
CA ILE A 157 8.08 4.05 -3.01
C ILE A 157 7.51 4.84 -1.84
N ALA A 158 8.38 5.49 -1.07
CA ALA A 158 7.98 6.22 0.12
C ALA A 158 7.35 7.58 -0.18
N ASN A 159 6.37 7.99 0.65
CA ASN A 159 5.69 9.27 0.58
C ASN A 159 6.10 10.17 1.77
N PRO A 160 6.58 11.41 1.57
CA PRO A 160 6.77 12.13 0.30
C PRO A 160 8.18 12.05 -0.30
N ALA A 161 9.11 11.35 0.35
CA ALA A 161 10.54 11.36 0.00
C ALA A 161 10.86 10.69 -1.35
N LEU A 162 9.95 9.89 -1.90
CA LEU A 162 10.10 9.11 -3.13
C LEU A 162 11.31 8.17 -3.13
N THR A 163 11.74 7.76 -1.94
CA THR A 163 12.76 6.74 -1.75
C THR A 163 12.27 5.41 -2.30
N VAL A 164 13.06 4.73 -3.11
CA VAL A 164 12.75 3.38 -3.61
C VAL A 164 13.43 2.35 -2.72
N LEU A 165 12.66 1.40 -2.19
CA LEU A 165 13.17 0.30 -1.37
C LEU A 165 13.94 -0.70 -2.21
N ASP A 166 15.14 -1.09 -1.77
CA ASP A 166 15.83 -2.26 -2.32
C ASP A 166 15.18 -3.53 -1.76
N ILE A 167 14.12 -4.00 -2.46
CA ILE A 167 13.25 -5.10 -1.99
C ILE A 167 14.05 -6.39 -1.81
N GLU A 168 14.94 -6.74 -2.76
CA GLU A 168 15.75 -7.97 -2.66
C GLU A 168 16.70 -7.95 -1.47
N LYS A 169 17.32 -6.79 -1.17
CA LYS A 169 18.18 -6.63 0.01
C LYS A 169 17.39 -6.89 1.30
N PHE A 170 16.21 -6.26 1.44
CA PHE A 170 15.37 -6.44 2.62
C PHE A 170 14.83 -7.87 2.72
N ALA A 171 14.37 -8.45 1.61
CA ALA A 171 13.87 -9.83 1.55
C ALA A 171 14.95 -10.84 1.94
N LYS A 172 16.16 -10.70 1.39
CA LYS A 172 17.30 -11.57 1.71
C LYS A 172 17.58 -11.60 3.21
N VAL A 173 17.71 -10.42 3.83
CA VAL A 173 18.03 -10.32 5.26
C VAL A 173 16.85 -10.79 6.12
N ALA A 174 15.60 -10.52 5.72
CA ALA A 174 14.41 -11.04 6.40
C ALA A 174 14.38 -12.56 6.40
N HIS A 175 14.62 -13.20 5.24
CA HIS A 175 14.59 -14.64 5.09
C HIS A 175 15.77 -15.32 5.80
N GLU A 176 16.97 -14.73 5.81
CA GLU A 176 18.11 -15.20 6.61
C GLU A 176 17.76 -15.24 8.11
N ALA A 177 16.95 -14.30 8.57
CA ALA A 177 16.48 -14.24 9.96
C ALA A 177 15.23 -15.11 10.23
N GLY A 178 14.67 -15.76 9.21
CA GLY A 178 13.45 -16.56 9.30
C GLY A 178 12.20 -15.71 9.58
N VAL A 179 12.11 -14.50 9.02
CA VAL A 179 10.94 -13.64 9.15
C VAL A 179 10.48 -13.13 7.77
N PRO A 180 9.18 -12.79 7.58
CA PRO A 180 8.69 -12.27 6.31
C PRO A 180 9.09 -10.83 6.09
N LEU A 181 9.14 -10.43 4.81
CA LEU A 181 9.14 -9.04 4.38
C LEU A 181 7.71 -8.61 4.03
N ILE A 182 7.23 -7.56 4.69
CA ILE A 182 5.97 -6.88 4.41
C ILE A 182 6.26 -5.60 3.63
N VAL A 183 5.62 -5.41 2.47
CA VAL A 183 5.83 -4.23 1.61
C VAL A 183 4.50 -3.51 1.36
N ASP A 184 4.42 -2.24 1.72
CA ASP A 184 3.33 -1.37 1.27
C ASP A 184 3.61 -0.93 -0.18
N ASN A 185 2.79 -1.43 -1.12
CA ASN A 185 2.94 -1.20 -2.55
C ASN A 185 1.95 -0.16 -3.10
N THR A 186 1.47 0.73 -2.24
CA THR A 186 0.43 1.72 -2.58
C THR A 186 0.80 2.61 -3.75
N PHE A 187 2.03 3.15 -3.80
CA PHE A 187 2.43 4.11 -4.84
C PHE A 187 2.80 3.47 -6.17
N ALA A 188 3.49 2.34 -6.15
CA ALA A 188 3.84 1.63 -7.37
C ALA A 188 2.63 0.93 -7.98
N THR A 189 1.71 0.41 -7.17
CA THR A 189 0.64 -0.52 -7.56
C THR A 189 1.19 -1.78 -8.23
N PRO A 190 0.43 -2.85 -8.42
CA PRO A 190 0.89 -4.03 -9.14
C PRO A 190 1.18 -3.79 -10.63
N ILE A 191 0.84 -2.59 -11.15
CA ILE A 191 1.14 -2.23 -12.53
C ILE A 191 2.62 -1.91 -12.72
N ASN A 192 3.21 -1.17 -11.78
CA ASN A 192 4.60 -0.72 -11.89
C ASN A 192 5.57 -1.64 -11.13
N CYS A 193 5.12 -2.27 -10.03
CA CYS A 193 5.91 -3.22 -9.26
C CYS A 193 5.03 -4.33 -8.67
N ARG A 194 5.51 -5.56 -8.73
CA ARG A 194 4.96 -6.69 -7.98
C ARG A 194 6.01 -7.21 -7.00
N PRO A 195 5.98 -6.77 -5.73
CA PRO A 195 7.03 -7.06 -4.76
C PRO A 195 7.29 -8.56 -4.53
N PHE A 196 6.29 -9.43 -4.79
CA PHE A 196 6.45 -10.88 -4.71
C PHE A 196 7.45 -11.47 -5.71
N GLU A 197 7.71 -10.77 -6.82
CA GLU A 197 8.73 -11.16 -7.80
C GLU A 197 10.14 -10.90 -7.29
N TRP A 198 10.28 -10.04 -6.26
CA TRP A 198 11.52 -9.60 -5.67
C TRP A 198 11.74 -10.09 -4.23
N GLY A 199 10.89 -11.02 -3.78
CA GLY A 199 11.07 -11.72 -2.51
C GLY A 199 10.22 -11.18 -1.34
N ALA A 200 9.34 -10.23 -1.55
CA ALA A 200 8.36 -9.88 -0.52
C ALA A 200 7.41 -11.06 -0.26
N ASP A 201 6.89 -11.15 0.98
CA ASP A 201 5.99 -12.22 1.40
C ASP A 201 4.56 -11.74 1.55
N ILE A 202 4.39 -10.55 2.11
CA ILE A 202 3.09 -9.90 2.31
C ILE A 202 3.13 -8.53 1.64
N VAL A 203 2.07 -8.19 0.93
CA VAL A 203 1.89 -6.85 0.34
C VAL A 203 0.67 -6.19 0.94
N THR A 204 0.79 -4.90 1.27
CA THR A 204 -0.32 -4.07 1.70
C THR A 204 -0.58 -2.93 0.73
N HIS A 205 -1.81 -2.43 0.71
CA HIS A 205 -2.21 -1.28 -0.08
C HIS A 205 -3.17 -0.38 0.68
N SER A 206 -2.99 0.92 0.53
CA SER A 206 -4.09 1.86 0.64
C SER A 206 -4.82 1.90 -0.70
N THR A 207 -5.92 1.15 -0.83
CA THR A 207 -6.71 1.14 -2.06
C THR A 207 -7.39 2.48 -2.35
N THR A 208 -7.44 3.36 -1.34
CA THR A 208 -7.87 4.77 -1.42
C THR A 208 -7.14 5.57 -2.50
N LYS A 209 -5.90 5.14 -2.87
CA LYS A 209 -5.00 5.86 -3.77
C LYS A 209 -5.23 5.46 -5.24
N TYR A 210 -4.20 5.16 -6.00
CA TYR A 210 -4.31 4.82 -7.42
C TYR A 210 -5.31 3.71 -7.75
N MET A 211 -5.53 2.74 -6.85
CA MET A 211 -6.47 1.65 -7.13
C MET A 211 -7.91 2.14 -7.29
N ASP A 212 -8.39 3.00 -6.38
CA ASP A 212 -9.64 3.76 -6.55
C ASP A 212 -9.45 4.83 -7.63
N GLY A 213 -8.44 5.69 -7.46
CA GLY A 213 -7.97 6.69 -8.41
C GLY A 213 -8.91 7.89 -8.64
N HIS A 214 -9.98 8.01 -7.85
CA HIS A 214 -11.02 9.03 -8.02
C HIS A 214 -11.32 9.80 -6.73
N GLY A 215 -10.62 9.46 -5.63
CA GLY A 215 -10.88 10.05 -4.31
C GLY A 215 -12.27 9.72 -3.77
N SER A 216 -12.86 8.59 -4.17
CA SER A 216 -14.25 8.25 -3.93
C SER A 216 -14.46 7.19 -2.85
N ALA A 217 -13.49 6.29 -2.62
CA ALA A 217 -13.60 5.22 -1.67
C ALA A 217 -12.32 5.07 -0.82
N VAL A 218 -12.48 5.16 0.50
CA VAL A 218 -11.42 4.80 1.44
C VAL A 218 -11.40 3.29 1.60
N GLY A 219 -10.20 2.70 1.53
CA GLY A 219 -10.02 1.26 1.71
C GLY A 219 -8.57 0.83 1.80
N GLY A 220 -8.37 -0.43 2.10
CA GLY A 220 -7.08 -1.10 2.11
C GLY A 220 -7.18 -2.54 1.63
N CYS A 221 -6.04 -3.15 1.39
CA CYS A 221 -5.95 -4.56 1.01
C CYS A 221 -4.67 -5.17 1.57
N ILE A 222 -4.74 -6.43 1.95
CA ILE A 222 -3.59 -7.27 2.29
C ILE A 222 -3.58 -8.43 1.31
N VAL A 223 -2.41 -8.73 0.75
CA VAL A 223 -2.19 -9.86 -0.15
C VAL A 223 -1.06 -10.71 0.40
N ASP A 224 -1.27 -12.02 0.43
CA ASP A 224 -0.27 -13.02 0.81
C ASP A 224 0.29 -13.71 -0.44
N SER A 225 1.62 -13.80 -0.53
CA SER A 225 2.29 -14.55 -1.58
C SER A 225 2.05 -16.07 -1.49
N GLY A 226 1.75 -16.59 -0.29
CA GLY A 226 1.68 -18.02 0.02
C GLY A 226 3.03 -18.73 -0.08
N LYS A 227 4.14 -18.00 0.00
CA LYS A 227 5.49 -18.59 -0.17
C LYS A 227 6.28 -18.69 1.14
N PHE A 228 5.97 -17.86 2.14
CA PHE A 228 6.70 -17.86 3.41
C PHE A 228 6.33 -19.09 4.27
N ASP A 229 7.33 -19.90 4.62
CA ASP A 229 7.11 -21.11 5.43
C ASP A 229 7.08 -20.78 6.93
N TRP A 230 5.88 -20.50 7.42
CA TRP A 230 5.59 -20.14 8.81
C TRP A 230 6.08 -21.20 9.81
N LYS A 231 5.94 -22.50 9.46
CA LYS A 231 6.32 -23.62 10.31
C LYS A 231 7.82 -23.81 10.37
N LYS A 232 8.50 -23.74 9.21
CA LYS A 232 9.95 -23.87 9.11
C LYS A 232 10.68 -22.77 9.88
N SER A 233 10.13 -21.58 9.90
CA SER A 233 10.65 -20.45 10.66
C SER A 233 10.74 -20.70 12.16
N GLY A 234 9.78 -21.42 12.75
CA GLY A 234 9.70 -21.69 14.19
C GLY A 234 9.41 -20.45 15.06
N LYS A 235 9.00 -19.33 14.45
CA LYS A 235 8.72 -18.06 15.14
C LYS A 235 7.25 -17.69 15.23
N PHE A 236 6.36 -18.45 14.58
CA PHE A 236 4.95 -18.06 14.36
C PHE A 236 3.98 -19.09 14.94
N ASP A 237 4.07 -19.33 16.27
CA ASP A 237 3.15 -20.20 16.99
C ASP A 237 1.69 -19.80 16.79
N CYS A 238 1.42 -18.48 16.66
CA CYS A 238 0.09 -17.94 16.38
C CYS A 238 -0.57 -18.44 15.08
N LEU A 239 0.21 -19.04 14.17
CA LEU A 239 -0.27 -19.68 12.94
C LEU A 239 -0.11 -21.22 12.98
N CYS A 240 0.83 -21.73 13.78
CA CYS A 240 1.30 -23.10 13.72
C CYS A 240 0.93 -23.94 14.95
N THR A 241 0.22 -23.37 15.93
CA THR A 241 -0.31 -24.08 17.10
C THR A 241 -1.83 -23.88 17.20
N PRO A 242 -2.54 -24.70 18.01
CA PRO A 242 -3.98 -24.52 18.23
C PRO A 242 -4.32 -23.14 18.77
N ASP A 243 -5.24 -22.42 18.09
CA ASP A 243 -5.69 -21.09 18.47
C ASP A 243 -6.89 -21.17 19.44
N GLU A 244 -6.74 -20.62 20.64
CA GLU A 244 -7.80 -20.61 21.66
C GLU A 244 -9.04 -19.81 21.22
N SER A 245 -8.86 -18.76 20.40
CA SER A 245 -9.96 -17.91 19.93
C SER A 245 -10.81 -18.59 18.87
N TYR A 246 -10.36 -19.70 18.30
CA TYR A 246 -11.05 -20.41 17.22
C TYR A 246 -11.05 -21.95 17.42
N HIS A 247 -11.53 -22.39 18.58
CA HIS A 247 -11.77 -23.81 18.93
C HIS A 247 -10.55 -24.72 18.74
N GLY A 248 -9.33 -24.18 18.89
CA GLY A 248 -8.10 -24.96 18.75
C GLY A 248 -7.68 -25.21 17.30
N VAL A 249 -8.14 -24.42 16.35
CA VAL A 249 -7.68 -24.53 14.95
C VAL A 249 -6.21 -24.18 14.85
N ASN A 250 -5.44 -25.04 14.18
CA ASN A 250 -4.10 -24.75 13.70
C ASN A 250 -4.22 -24.28 12.25
N TYR A 251 -4.03 -22.98 12.01
CA TYR A 251 -4.22 -22.39 10.70
C TYR A 251 -3.29 -22.93 9.63
N TYR A 252 -2.01 -23.15 9.99
CA TYR A 252 -1.03 -23.70 9.06
C TYR A 252 -1.34 -25.13 8.64
N GLU A 253 -1.68 -26.00 9.59
CA GLU A 253 -2.01 -27.39 9.29
C GLU A 253 -3.28 -27.54 8.46
N ARG A 254 -4.27 -26.65 8.70
CA ARG A 254 -5.57 -26.73 8.04
C ARG A 254 -5.58 -26.06 6.65
N PHE A 255 -4.94 -24.90 6.50
CA PHE A 255 -5.02 -24.07 5.29
C PHE A 255 -3.68 -24.01 4.52
N GLY A 256 -2.63 -24.59 5.04
CA GLY A 256 -1.30 -24.61 4.41
C GLY A 256 -0.67 -23.23 4.26
N LEU A 257 0.41 -23.18 3.50
CA LEU A 257 1.14 -21.94 3.20
C LEU A 257 0.24 -20.86 2.55
N ALA A 258 -0.60 -21.28 1.61
CA ALA A 258 -1.37 -20.37 0.78
C ALA A 258 -2.57 -19.72 1.48
N GLY A 259 -3.03 -20.28 2.60
CA GLY A 259 -4.27 -19.85 3.24
C GLY A 259 -4.13 -19.42 4.71
N ALA A 260 -3.14 -19.91 5.44
CA ALA A 260 -3.06 -19.72 6.88
C ALA A 260 -3.09 -18.25 7.31
N TYR A 261 -2.31 -17.40 6.67
CA TYR A 261 -2.13 -16.01 7.07
C TYR A 261 -3.40 -15.16 6.88
N ILE A 262 -4.02 -15.21 5.70
CA ILE A 262 -5.24 -14.43 5.41
C ILE A 262 -6.44 -15.01 6.14
N THR A 263 -6.54 -16.35 6.29
CA THR A 263 -7.64 -16.97 7.05
C THR A 263 -7.61 -16.53 8.51
N LYS A 264 -6.43 -16.54 9.16
CA LYS A 264 -6.30 -16.03 10.54
C LYS A 264 -6.68 -14.55 10.64
N ALA A 265 -6.16 -13.71 9.74
CA ALA A 265 -6.47 -12.29 9.73
C ALA A 265 -7.99 -12.04 9.58
N THR A 266 -8.67 -12.83 8.75
CA THR A 266 -10.13 -12.74 8.56
C THR A 266 -10.90 -13.30 9.77
N ALA A 267 -10.59 -14.52 10.19
CA ALA A 267 -11.33 -15.23 11.24
C ALA A 267 -11.15 -14.59 12.62
N GLN A 268 -9.98 -13.99 12.89
CA GLN A 268 -9.67 -13.38 14.18
C GLN A 268 -9.70 -11.84 14.12
N LEU A 269 -8.80 -11.21 13.35
CA LEU A 269 -8.64 -9.75 13.40
C LEU A 269 -9.86 -9.03 12.79
N MET A 270 -10.34 -9.46 11.64
CA MET A 270 -11.53 -8.85 11.03
C MET A 270 -12.76 -9.06 11.88
N ARG A 271 -12.93 -10.26 12.45
CA ARG A 271 -14.02 -10.57 13.38
C ARG A 271 -14.03 -9.64 14.59
N ASP A 272 -12.86 -9.43 15.22
CA ASP A 272 -12.75 -8.77 16.52
C ASP A 272 -12.65 -7.25 16.39
N PHE A 273 -11.88 -6.73 15.42
CA PHE A 273 -11.70 -5.28 15.20
C PHE A 273 -12.70 -4.67 14.24
N GLY A 274 -13.28 -5.48 13.33
CA GLY A 274 -14.34 -5.02 12.45
C GLY A 274 -13.91 -3.98 11.40
N CYS A 275 -12.65 -3.96 11.00
CA CYS A 275 -12.12 -3.03 9.99
C CYS A 275 -12.57 -3.41 8.56
N THR A 276 -13.85 -3.69 8.39
CA THR A 276 -14.44 -4.16 7.12
C THR A 276 -14.68 -3.01 6.14
N GLN A 277 -14.56 -3.30 4.87
CA GLN A 277 -14.94 -2.38 3.78
C GLN A 277 -16.41 -2.63 3.39
N SER A 278 -17.14 -1.56 3.05
CA SER A 278 -18.51 -1.72 2.58
C SER A 278 -18.56 -2.32 1.17
N PRO A 279 -19.59 -3.13 0.83
CA PRO A 279 -19.75 -3.66 -0.53
C PRO A 279 -19.86 -2.57 -1.60
N GLN A 280 -20.46 -1.42 -1.28
CA GLN A 280 -20.52 -0.27 -2.19
C GLN A 280 -19.13 0.30 -2.48
N SER A 281 -18.32 0.51 -1.44
CA SER A 281 -16.93 0.99 -1.62
C SER A 281 -16.08 -0.02 -2.38
N ALA A 282 -16.26 -1.32 -2.11
CA ALA A 282 -15.60 -2.39 -2.85
C ALA A 282 -16.00 -2.40 -4.33
N PHE A 283 -17.29 -2.19 -4.64
CA PHE A 283 -17.75 -2.06 -6.03
C PHE A 283 -17.11 -0.88 -6.75
N ILE A 284 -17.05 0.31 -6.12
CA ILE A 284 -16.39 1.51 -6.68
C ILE A 284 -14.90 1.23 -6.92
N LEU A 285 -14.22 0.63 -5.95
CA LEU A 285 -12.84 0.19 -6.10
C LEU A 285 -12.67 -0.77 -7.30
N GLY A 286 -13.61 -1.71 -7.46
CA GLY A 286 -13.66 -2.63 -8.60
C GLY A 286 -13.67 -1.91 -9.95
N LEU A 287 -14.44 -0.83 -10.08
CA LEU A 287 -14.46 0.02 -11.27
C LEU A 287 -13.12 0.76 -11.46
N GLY A 288 -12.53 1.28 -10.38
CA GLY A 288 -11.21 1.90 -10.43
C GLY A 288 -10.13 0.96 -10.94
N LEU A 289 -10.15 -0.30 -10.50
CA LEU A 289 -9.17 -1.32 -10.93
C LEU A 289 -9.22 -1.61 -12.43
N GLU A 290 -10.39 -1.53 -13.06
CA GLU A 290 -10.53 -1.82 -14.51
C GLU A 290 -9.69 -0.89 -15.39
N SER A 291 -9.52 0.38 -14.99
CA SER A 291 -8.72 1.37 -15.71
C SER A 291 -7.32 1.60 -15.10
N LEU A 292 -6.94 0.87 -14.07
CA LEU A 292 -5.71 1.12 -13.32
C LEU A 292 -4.47 1.15 -14.22
N HIS A 293 -4.32 0.19 -15.11
CA HIS A 293 -3.16 0.10 -16.03
C HIS A 293 -3.05 1.31 -16.97
N LEU A 294 -4.18 1.85 -17.45
CA LEU A 294 -4.21 3.04 -18.30
C LEU A 294 -3.87 4.31 -17.51
N ARG A 295 -4.43 4.41 -16.30
CA ARG A 295 -4.21 5.57 -15.43
C ARG A 295 -2.77 5.62 -14.91
N MET A 296 -2.20 4.49 -14.46
CA MET A 296 -0.81 4.44 -14.00
C MET A 296 0.17 4.88 -15.08
N LYS A 297 -0.01 4.41 -16.31
CA LYS A 297 0.81 4.86 -17.45
C LYS A 297 0.74 6.38 -17.62
N ARG A 298 -0.45 6.96 -17.63
CA ARG A 298 -0.64 8.42 -17.80
C ARG A 298 -0.08 9.20 -16.60
N HIS A 299 -0.27 8.74 -15.37
CA HIS A 299 0.32 9.37 -14.17
C HIS A 299 1.85 9.44 -14.27
N CYS A 300 2.51 8.33 -14.65
CA CYS A 300 3.96 8.29 -14.80
C CYS A 300 4.46 9.17 -15.95
N GLU A 301 3.77 9.17 -17.11
CA GLU A 301 4.09 10.05 -18.23
C GLU A 301 4.02 11.52 -17.83
N ASN A 302 2.98 11.93 -17.14
CA ASN A 302 2.80 13.29 -16.65
C ASN A 302 3.86 13.66 -15.63
N ALA A 303 4.11 12.78 -14.65
CA ALA A 303 5.08 13.03 -13.60
C ALA A 303 6.51 13.19 -14.15
N LEU A 304 6.92 12.35 -15.11
CA LEU A 304 8.25 12.46 -15.76
C LEU A 304 8.37 13.76 -16.55
N ALA A 305 7.34 14.16 -17.30
CA ALA A 305 7.34 15.41 -18.03
C ALA A 305 7.43 16.63 -17.10
N ILE A 306 6.69 16.61 -16.00
CA ILE A 306 6.70 17.66 -14.99
C ILE A 306 8.03 17.70 -14.24
N ALA A 307 8.58 16.56 -13.83
CA ALA A 307 9.88 16.50 -13.17
C ALA A 307 11.01 17.04 -14.07
N THR A 308 10.95 16.72 -15.37
CA THR A 308 11.89 17.23 -16.37
C THR A 308 11.79 18.75 -16.52
N PHE A 309 10.55 19.29 -16.60
CA PHE A 309 10.31 20.74 -16.66
C PHE A 309 10.83 21.43 -15.38
N LEU A 310 10.47 20.92 -14.21
CA LEU A 310 10.87 21.49 -12.92
C LEU A 310 12.40 21.51 -12.73
N LYS A 311 13.11 20.46 -13.18
CA LYS A 311 14.58 20.38 -13.10
C LYS A 311 15.29 21.56 -13.79
N SER A 312 14.67 22.13 -14.83
CA SER A 312 15.23 23.25 -15.60
C SER A 312 14.70 24.62 -15.17
N HIS A 313 13.70 24.68 -14.28
CA HIS A 313 13.03 25.94 -13.94
C HIS A 313 13.84 26.78 -12.94
N LYS A 314 14.04 28.09 -13.24
CA LYS A 314 14.87 29.02 -12.44
C LYS A 314 14.50 29.13 -10.95
N ASN A 315 13.21 28.97 -10.61
CA ASN A 315 12.65 29.09 -9.26
C ASN A 315 12.52 27.76 -8.51
N VAL A 316 13.08 26.66 -9.05
CA VAL A 316 13.13 25.35 -8.41
C VAL A 316 14.55 25.10 -7.89
N SER A 317 14.68 24.66 -6.65
CA SER A 317 15.97 24.39 -5.97
C SER A 317 16.45 22.97 -6.20
N TRP A 318 15.54 22.00 -6.17
CA TRP A 318 15.80 20.57 -6.38
C TRP A 318 14.52 19.86 -6.83
N VAL A 319 14.67 18.69 -7.45
CA VAL A 319 13.58 17.80 -7.85
C VAL A 319 13.94 16.37 -7.46
N SER A 320 13.02 15.64 -6.89
CA SER A 320 13.11 14.19 -6.65
C SER A 320 11.99 13.48 -7.39
N TYR A 321 12.38 12.59 -8.28
CA TYR A 321 11.49 11.68 -9.00
C TYR A 321 12.28 10.46 -9.49
N PRO A 322 11.97 9.23 -9.07
CA PRO A 322 12.85 8.08 -9.29
C PRO A 322 13.15 7.74 -10.76
N ASP A 323 12.25 8.08 -11.70
CA ASP A 323 12.51 7.88 -13.14
C ASP A 323 13.27 9.04 -13.82
N LEU A 324 13.57 10.10 -13.08
CA LEU A 324 14.35 11.24 -13.61
C LEU A 324 15.84 10.91 -13.61
N GLU A 325 16.48 10.97 -14.78
CA GLU A 325 17.92 10.70 -14.90
C GLU A 325 18.73 11.58 -13.94
N GLY A 326 19.59 10.93 -13.14
CA GLY A 326 20.39 11.57 -12.09
C GLY A 326 19.68 11.67 -10.73
N ASP A 327 18.45 11.16 -10.58
CA ASP A 327 17.87 10.95 -9.26
C ASP A 327 18.64 9.86 -8.50
N LYS A 328 18.72 10.01 -7.18
CA LYS A 328 19.43 9.07 -6.30
C LYS A 328 18.96 7.62 -6.46
N TYR A 329 17.67 7.42 -6.72
CA TYR A 329 17.02 6.11 -6.79
C TYR A 329 16.76 5.63 -8.23
N TYR A 330 17.35 6.31 -9.23
CA TYR A 330 17.13 6.00 -10.64
C TYR A 330 17.42 4.53 -10.99
N ASP A 331 18.55 4.00 -10.53
CA ASP A 331 18.94 2.61 -10.82
C ASP A 331 18.02 1.59 -10.16
N LEU A 332 17.61 1.84 -8.91
CA LEU A 332 16.61 0.99 -8.23
C LEU A 332 15.24 1.08 -8.90
N ALA A 333 14.86 2.27 -9.36
CA ALA A 333 13.62 2.44 -10.12
C ALA A 333 13.67 1.66 -11.44
N LYS A 334 14.76 1.73 -12.18
CA LYS A 334 14.92 0.93 -13.41
C LYS A 334 14.88 -0.58 -13.16
N LYS A 335 15.36 -1.02 -12.00
CA LYS A 335 15.31 -2.43 -11.60
C LYS A 335 13.91 -2.88 -11.21
N TYR A 336 13.25 -2.19 -10.27
CA TYR A 336 12.01 -2.64 -9.66
C TYR A 336 10.74 -2.11 -10.31
N LEU A 337 10.83 -1.00 -11.06
CA LEU A 337 9.71 -0.23 -11.60
C LEU A 337 9.82 -0.02 -13.12
N PRO A 338 9.95 -1.09 -13.92
CA PRO A 338 10.26 -0.97 -15.35
C PRO A 338 9.15 -0.28 -16.17
N CYS A 339 7.93 -0.20 -15.63
CA CYS A 339 6.78 0.46 -16.29
C CYS A 339 6.59 1.92 -15.86
N GLY A 340 7.49 2.47 -15.04
CA GLY A 340 7.41 3.79 -14.43
C GLY A 340 7.22 3.70 -12.91
N SER A 341 7.54 4.76 -12.17
CA SER A 341 7.50 4.75 -10.71
C SER A 341 6.11 5.08 -10.15
N CYS A 342 5.70 6.33 -10.22
CA CYS A 342 4.40 6.79 -9.73
C CYS A 342 4.04 8.15 -10.34
N GLY A 343 2.88 8.70 -9.99
CA GLY A 343 2.44 10.02 -10.41
C GLY A 343 2.83 11.16 -9.46
N VAL A 344 3.70 10.93 -8.48
CA VAL A 344 4.08 11.96 -7.50
C VAL A 344 5.48 12.48 -7.79
N VAL A 345 5.64 13.81 -7.79
CA VAL A 345 6.92 14.51 -7.88
C VAL A 345 7.11 15.34 -6.63
N SER A 346 8.27 15.27 -6.01
CA SER A 346 8.66 16.15 -4.90
C SER A 346 9.71 17.15 -5.37
N PHE A 347 9.56 18.42 -5.03
CA PHE A 347 10.51 19.45 -5.42
C PHE A 347 10.56 20.60 -4.42
N GLY A 348 11.66 21.32 -4.41
CA GLY A 348 11.87 22.52 -3.61
C GLY A 348 11.63 23.80 -4.40
N VAL A 349 10.93 24.75 -3.77
CA VAL A 349 10.71 26.09 -4.33
C VAL A 349 11.74 27.06 -3.76
N LYS A 350 12.52 27.75 -4.61
CA LYS A 350 13.50 28.76 -4.15
C LYS A 350 12.82 29.87 -3.35
N GLY A 351 13.37 30.21 -2.21
CA GLY A 351 12.77 31.17 -1.28
C GLY A 351 12.07 30.51 -0.07
N GLY A 352 12.17 29.15 0.02
CA GLY A 352 11.73 28.39 1.19
C GLY A 352 10.23 28.38 1.41
N ARG A 353 9.79 28.19 2.67
CA ARG A 353 8.39 28.04 3.07
C ARG A 353 7.45 29.10 2.48
N ARG A 354 7.82 30.39 2.55
CA ARG A 354 6.97 31.48 2.06
C ARG A 354 6.78 31.45 0.54
N ALA A 355 7.82 31.13 -0.21
CA ALA A 355 7.73 31.00 -1.65
C ALA A 355 6.89 29.79 -2.06
N ALA A 356 7.03 28.67 -1.38
CA ALA A 356 6.19 27.48 -1.58
C ALA A 356 4.70 27.77 -1.31
N GLU A 357 4.38 28.49 -0.23
CA GLU A 357 3.01 28.92 0.07
C GLU A 357 2.44 29.86 -1.02
N LYS A 358 3.26 30.80 -1.51
CA LYS A 358 2.85 31.74 -2.58
C LYS A 358 2.64 30.98 -3.90
N PHE A 359 3.55 30.07 -4.24
CA PHE A 359 3.41 29.18 -5.39
C PHE A 359 2.07 28.42 -5.36
N MET A 360 1.78 27.74 -4.24
CA MET A 360 0.56 26.92 -4.12
C MET A 360 -0.73 27.77 -4.26
N LYS A 361 -0.75 29.01 -3.76
CA LYS A 361 -1.91 29.91 -3.91
C LYS A 361 -2.18 30.30 -5.36
N ASN A 362 -1.18 30.23 -6.23
CA ASN A 362 -1.27 30.64 -7.63
C ASN A 362 -1.55 29.48 -8.59
N LEU A 363 -1.57 28.23 -8.10
CA LEU A 363 -2.03 27.08 -8.88
C LEU A 363 -3.53 27.22 -9.21
N LYS A 364 -3.89 26.89 -10.44
CA LYS A 364 -5.28 26.93 -10.94
C LYS A 364 -5.86 25.53 -11.15
N LEU A 365 -5.01 24.58 -11.55
CA LEU A 365 -5.38 23.18 -11.78
C LEU A 365 -5.02 22.29 -10.59
N GLY A 366 -3.83 22.49 -10.00
CA GLY A 366 -3.39 21.70 -8.84
C GLY A 366 -4.13 22.08 -7.57
N ALA A 367 -5.10 21.26 -7.13
CA ALA A 367 -5.84 21.50 -5.89
C ALA A 367 -4.96 21.33 -4.65
N ILE A 368 -5.12 22.21 -3.65
CA ILE A 368 -4.44 22.08 -2.36
C ILE A 368 -5.21 21.10 -1.48
N GLU A 369 -4.68 19.91 -1.30
CA GLU A 369 -5.29 18.86 -0.47
C GLU A 369 -4.30 17.84 0.03
N THR A 370 -4.70 17.10 1.06
CA THR A 370 -3.86 16.03 1.65
C THR A 370 -3.84 14.75 0.82
N HIS A 371 -4.79 14.60 -0.11
CA HIS A 371 -4.90 13.43 -0.97
C HIS A 371 -3.73 13.34 -1.95
N VAL A 372 -3.52 12.16 -2.53
CA VAL A 372 -2.58 11.88 -3.62
C VAL A 372 -3.16 10.78 -4.50
N ALA A 373 -2.64 10.66 -5.72
CA ALA A 373 -2.98 9.52 -6.58
C ALA A 373 -4.44 9.54 -7.08
N ASP A 374 -4.99 10.74 -7.26
CA ASP A 374 -6.28 10.99 -7.87
C ASP A 374 -6.12 11.23 -9.38
N ALA A 375 -7.18 11.00 -10.13
CA ALA A 375 -7.24 11.36 -11.54
C ALA A 375 -7.05 12.88 -11.78
N ARG A 376 -7.35 13.69 -10.79
CA ARG A 376 -7.12 15.14 -10.76
C ARG A 376 -5.82 15.46 -10.04
N THR A 377 -5.10 16.42 -10.55
CA THR A 377 -3.87 16.91 -9.97
C THR A 377 -4.10 17.57 -8.62
N CYS A 378 -3.28 17.21 -7.64
CA CYS A 378 -3.30 17.83 -6.32
C CYS A 378 -1.90 18.10 -5.78
N CYS A 379 -1.81 18.99 -4.80
CA CYS A 379 -0.58 19.53 -4.30
C CYS A 379 -0.61 19.69 -2.77
N LEU A 380 0.50 19.42 -2.11
CA LEU A 380 0.66 19.61 -0.67
C LEU A 380 2.02 20.23 -0.37
N HIS A 381 2.03 21.21 0.52
CA HIS A 381 3.24 21.73 1.16
C HIS A 381 3.27 21.24 2.62
N PRO A 382 4.05 20.20 2.96
CA PRO A 382 4.04 19.59 4.28
C PRO A 382 4.32 20.58 5.41
N ALA A 383 5.28 21.50 5.20
CA ALA A 383 5.70 22.47 6.21
C ALA A 383 4.59 23.44 6.64
N SER A 384 3.63 23.77 5.77
CA SER A 384 2.47 24.63 6.11
C SER A 384 1.19 23.85 6.42
N ALA A 385 1.17 22.54 6.22
CA ALA A 385 -0.01 21.69 6.41
C ALA A 385 0.22 20.58 7.44
N THR A 386 0.68 19.43 7.03
CA THR A 386 0.79 18.22 7.87
C THR A 386 1.85 18.32 8.97
N HIS A 387 2.87 19.17 8.81
CA HIS A 387 3.96 19.40 9.75
C HIS A 387 4.02 20.85 10.25
N ARG A 388 2.91 21.58 10.13
CA ARG A 388 2.85 23.04 10.47
C ARG A 388 3.27 23.40 11.89
N GLN A 389 3.29 22.44 12.80
CA GLN A 389 3.68 22.63 14.19
C GLN A 389 5.20 22.66 14.38
N MET A 390 5.96 22.17 13.37
CA MET A 390 7.41 22.10 13.38
C MET A 390 8.03 23.38 12.84
N ASN A 391 9.12 23.82 13.46
CA ASN A 391 10.01 24.83 12.87
C ASN A 391 10.88 24.21 11.77
N ASP A 392 11.66 25.02 11.06
CA ASP A 392 12.42 24.55 9.90
C ASP A 392 13.56 23.59 10.29
N GLU A 393 14.14 23.72 11.49
CA GLU A 393 15.18 22.82 12.00
C GLU A 393 14.59 21.44 12.33
N GLU A 394 13.44 21.41 12.96
CA GLU A 394 12.69 20.18 13.26
C GLU A 394 12.23 19.46 11.98
N LEU A 395 11.79 20.21 10.98
CA LEU A 395 11.42 19.66 9.67
C LEU A 395 12.63 18.97 8.98
N ILE A 396 13.78 19.65 8.94
CA ILE A 396 15.01 19.11 8.36
C ILE A 396 15.44 17.83 9.10
N ALA A 397 15.36 17.85 10.43
CA ALA A 397 15.67 16.68 11.25
C ALA A 397 14.75 15.47 10.96
N CYS A 398 13.51 15.74 10.53
CA CYS A 398 12.54 14.70 10.10
C CYS A 398 12.65 14.34 8.60
N GLY A 399 13.65 14.90 7.88
CA GLY A 399 13.83 14.64 6.45
C GLY A 399 12.85 15.37 5.53
N VAL A 400 12.15 16.39 6.04
CA VAL A 400 11.22 17.22 5.26
C VAL A 400 11.84 18.61 5.08
N SER A 401 12.20 18.96 3.86
CA SER A 401 12.68 20.30 3.58
C SER A 401 11.58 21.35 3.72
N PRO A 402 11.84 22.54 4.33
CA PRO A 402 10.84 23.60 4.45
C PRO A 402 10.31 24.14 3.11
N ASP A 403 11.03 23.96 2.02
CA ASP A 403 10.67 24.35 0.66
C ASP A 403 9.97 23.23 -0.13
N LEU A 404 9.80 22.03 0.48
CA LEU A 404 9.28 20.86 -0.20
C LEU A 404 7.80 21.03 -0.60
N VAL A 405 7.54 20.86 -1.87
CA VAL A 405 6.20 20.70 -2.42
C VAL A 405 6.06 19.28 -2.95
N ARG A 406 5.00 18.58 -2.51
CA ARG A 406 4.60 17.29 -3.06
C ARG A 406 3.49 17.53 -4.08
N TYR A 407 3.76 17.25 -5.34
CA TYR A 407 2.85 17.43 -6.46
C TYR A 407 2.42 16.05 -6.98
N SER A 408 1.13 15.74 -6.85
CA SER A 408 0.53 14.49 -7.34
C SER A 408 -0.12 14.76 -8.68
N CYS A 409 0.56 14.36 -9.74
CA CYS A 409 0.10 14.54 -11.11
C CYS A 409 -1.11 13.67 -11.38
N GLY A 410 -2.20 14.28 -11.82
CA GLY A 410 -3.37 13.58 -12.33
C GLY A 410 -3.17 13.07 -13.76
N ILE A 411 -4.29 12.79 -14.44
CA ILE A 411 -4.29 12.27 -15.81
C ILE A 411 -4.68 13.32 -16.86
N GLU A 412 -4.68 14.60 -16.48
CA GLU A 412 -4.92 15.74 -17.34
C GLU A 412 -3.85 15.81 -18.46
N ASN A 413 -4.02 16.71 -19.40
CA ASN A 413 -3.01 16.98 -20.41
C ASN A 413 -1.75 17.57 -19.75
N LYS A 414 -0.58 16.99 -20.00
CA LYS A 414 0.69 17.39 -19.39
C LYS A 414 1.08 18.83 -19.71
N ASP A 415 0.72 19.34 -20.90
CA ASP A 415 1.11 20.68 -21.32
C ASP A 415 0.29 21.75 -20.55
N ASP A 416 -0.96 21.44 -20.22
CA ASP A 416 -1.80 22.30 -19.35
C ASP A 416 -1.25 22.32 -17.92
N LEU A 417 -0.83 21.17 -17.38
CA LEU A 417 -0.22 21.08 -16.05
C LEU A 417 1.12 21.82 -15.98
N ILE A 418 1.96 21.72 -17.01
CA ILE A 418 3.23 22.46 -17.11
C ILE A 418 2.97 23.97 -17.23
N ALA A 419 1.95 24.39 -17.98
CA ALA A 419 1.59 25.81 -18.10
C ALA A 419 1.14 26.37 -16.74
N ASP A 420 0.28 25.66 -16.00
CA ASP A 420 -0.17 26.03 -14.65
C ASP A 420 1.01 26.16 -13.67
N LEU A 421 1.91 25.14 -13.64
CA LEU A 421 3.11 25.17 -12.82
C LEU A 421 4.04 26.35 -13.18
N ASN A 422 4.25 26.60 -14.46
CA ASN A 422 5.10 27.69 -14.93
C ASN A 422 4.54 29.06 -14.53
N GLU A 423 3.25 29.28 -14.69
CA GLU A 423 2.59 30.54 -14.28
C GLU A 423 2.73 30.73 -12.75
N ALA A 424 2.42 29.68 -11.97
CA ALA A 424 2.51 29.73 -10.51
C ALA A 424 3.94 29.96 -10.01
N LEU A 425 4.94 29.28 -10.59
CA LEU A 425 6.35 29.47 -10.25
C LEU A 425 6.89 30.84 -10.62
N ASN A 426 6.48 31.43 -11.75
CA ASN A 426 6.91 32.77 -12.15
C ASN A 426 6.24 33.89 -11.31
N SER A 427 5.18 33.59 -10.59
CA SER A 427 4.49 34.57 -9.75
C SER A 427 5.08 34.75 -8.35
N ILE A 428 6.08 33.95 -7.98
CA ILE A 428 6.69 34.00 -6.63
C ILE A 428 7.76 35.08 -6.48
N ASP A 429 8.23 35.67 -7.58
CA ASP A 429 9.19 36.78 -7.62
C ASP A 429 8.64 38.07 -7.02
#